data_8409da0a00ffd4b92cdaeb1311cd7f04
#
_entry.id   8409da0a00ffd4b92cdaeb1311cd7f04
#
_cell.length_a   1.000
_cell.length_b   1.000
_cell.length_c   1.000
_cell.angle_alpha   90.00
_cell.angle_beta   90.00
_cell.angle_gamma   90.00
#
_symmetry.space_group_name_H-M   'P 1'
#
loop_
_entity.id
_entity.type
_entity.pdbx_description
1 polymer ?
#
loop_
_entity_poly.entity_id
_entity_poly.type
_entity_poly.pdbx_seq_one_letter_code
_entity_poly.pdbx_strand_id
1 'polypeptide(L)'
;MCIRDSLQHDKSSPLLNYATQQKTAPGSTFKLVSATAGLAENVITTSDQIRCTGIYNDISNKPKCWIYPGSHGLDNVSEAIRDSCNVFFYTVGNRLAQKKTGSYNDANGIDLIQKYAHIYGLDQKTGLEISESKSSVATKYPVMAAIGQSDNNYTTVALSRYVTAVASGKKYNYQLMDRIVDASGKTVKKYKADYEDISDTLTDSQWDALHSGMRQVVSTMDRFQGFDIPVAGKTGTAQQTGHAN
;
A
#
# COMPACT_ATOMS: atom_id res chain seq x y z
N MET A 1 39.39 -17.30 10.68
CA MET A 1 38.23 -16.67 10.01
C MET A 1 37.00 -17.37 10.54
N CYS A 2 36.05 -16.68 11.18
CA CYS A 2 34.88 -17.32 11.73
C CYS A 2 33.76 -17.36 10.65
N ILE A 3 32.84 -18.35 10.74
CA ILE A 3 31.73 -18.50 9.79
C ILE A 3 30.96 -17.19 9.60
N ARG A 4 30.75 -16.45 10.71
CA ARG A 4 30.06 -15.15 10.67
C ARG A 4 30.78 -14.13 9.77
N ASP A 5 32.12 -14.06 9.82
CA ASP A 5 32.90 -13.12 8.99
C ASP A 5 32.76 -13.49 7.51
N SER A 6 32.77 -14.77 7.18
CA SER A 6 32.54 -15.26 5.81
C SER A 6 31.16 -14.85 5.30
N LEU A 7 30.09 -15.04 6.12
CA LEU A 7 28.73 -14.66 5.76
C LEU A 7 28.54 -13.14 5.66
N GLN A 8 29.25 -12.34 6.47
CA GLN A 8 29.16 -10.88 6.41
C GLN A 8 29.81 -10.30 5.15
N HIS A 9 30.83 -10.97 4.60
CA HIS A 9 31.53 -10.53 3.40
C HIS A 9 31.05 -11.24 2.11
N ASP A 10 30.07 -12.13 2.22
CA ASP A 10 29.49 -12.81 1.09
C ASP A 10 28.63 -11.85 0.24
N LYS A 11 28.92 -11.81 -1.07
CA LYS A 11 28.20 -10.93 -2.03
C LYS A 11 26.71 -11.22 -2.13
N SER A 12 26.26 -12.43 -1.78
CA SER A 12 24.85 -12.82 -1.74
C SER A 12 24.10 -12.25 -0.53
N SER A 13 24.82 -11.61 0.41
CA SER A 13 24.25 -11.02 1.63
C SER A 13 23.36 -11.99 2.43
N PRO A 14 23.80 -13.22 2.77
CA PRO A 14 22.95 -14.26 3.33
C PRO A 14 22.43 -13.92 4.74
N LEU A 15 22.99 -12.91 5.41
CA LEU A 15 22.53 -12.41 6.71
C LEU A 15 21.51 -11.24 6.60
N LEU A 16 21.19 -10.79 5.38
CA LEU A 16 20.21 -9.74 5.18
C LEU A 16 18.80 -10.27 5.48
N ASN A 17 18.11 -9.64 6.40
CA ASN A 17 16.69 -9.92 6.62
C ASN A 17 15.86 -9.17 5.56
N TYR A 18 15.48 -9.87 4.50
CA TYR A 18 14.72 -9.31 3.38
C TYR A 18 13.39 -8.69 3.82
N ALA A 19 12.72 -9.28 4.81
CA ALA A 19 11.42 -8.80 5.27
C ALA A 19 11.50 -7.42 5.94
N THR A 20 12.57 -7.18 6.71
CA THR A 20 12.70 -5.95 7.51
C THR A 20 13.70 -4.95 6.97
N GLN A 21 14.65 -5.38 6.11
CA GLN A 21 15.75 -4.52 5.68
C GLN A 21 15.74 -4.18 4.20
N GLN A 22 15.25 -5.08 3.33
CA GLN A 22 15.11 -4.80 1.92
C GLN A 22 13.86 -3.96 1.65
N LYS A 23 14.02 -2.94 0.80
CA LYS A 23 12.91 -2.08 0.37
C LYS A 23 12.63 -2.28 -1.12
N THR A 24 11.36 -2.16 -1.48
CA THR A 24 10.90 -2.25 -2.87
C THR A 24 9.73 -1.31 -3.12
N ALA A 25 9.55 -0.89 -4.36
CA ALA A 25 8.36 -0.14 -4.75
C ALA A 25 7.10 -1.00 -4.56
N PRO A 26 6.04 -0.47 -3.94
CA PRO A 26 4.82 -1.23 -3.65
C PRO A 26 3.99 -1.54 -4.90
N GLY A 27 4.17 -0.76 -5.98
CA GLY A 27 3.31 -0.82 -7.15
C GLY A 27 1.84 -0.70 -6.78
N SER A 28 0.99 -1.43 -7.48
CA SER A 28 -0.47 -1.33 -7.32
C SER A 28 -1.02 -1.70 -5.93
N THR A 29 -0.24 -2.26 -5.00
CA THR A 29 -0.69 -2.44 -3.62
C THR A 29 -0.90 -1.10 -2.91
N PHE A 30 -0.20 -0.05 -3.33
CA PHE A 30 -0.36 1.32 -2.79
C PHE A 30 -1.71 1.96 -3.15
N LYS A 31 -2.43 1.44 -4.13
CA LYS A 31 -3.71 1.99 -4.58
C LYS A 31 -4.79 2.04 -3.49
N LEU A 32 -4.67 1.22 -2.45
CA LEU A 32 -5.58 1.30 -1.30
C LEU A 32 -5.32 2.58 -0.47
N VAL A 33 -4.05 3.04 -0.35
CA VAL A 33 -3.75 4.37 0.24
C VAL A 33 -4.39 5.48 -0.59
N SER A 34 -4.25 5.40 -1.90
CA SER A 34 -4.80 6.41 -2.82
C SER A 34 -6.33 6.41 -2.83
N ALA A 35 -6.97 5.24 -2.74
CA ALA A 35 -8.41 5.14 -2.59
C ALA A 35 -8.88 5.78 -1.29
N THR A 36 -8.21 5.46 -0.17
CA THR A 36 -8.48 6.08 1.14
C THR A 36 -8.33 7.60 1.07
N ALA A 37 -7.22 8.10 0.53
CA ALA A 37 -7.01 9.53 0.35
C ALA A 37 -8.10 10.18 -0.51
N GLY A 38 -8.45 9.55 -1.62
CA GLY A 38 -9.48 10.04 -2.53
C GLY A 38 -10.86 10.15 -1.90
N LEU A 39 -11.27 9.13 -1.14
CA LEU A 39 -12.55 9.07 -0.43
C LEU A 39 -12.59 10.05 0.76
N ALA A 40 -11.59 10.02 1.62
CA ALA A 40 -11.52 10.86 2.81
C ALA A 40 -11.43 12.36 2.48
N GLU A 41 -10.74 12.71 1.39
CA GLU A 41 -10.63 14.09 0.92
C GLU A 41 -11.82 14.50 0.02
N ASN A 42 -12.78 13.61 -0.20
CA ASN A 42 -13.95 13.84 -1.07
C ASN A 42 -13.60 14.30 -2.50
N VAL A 43 -12.45 13.81 -3.04
CA VAL A 43 -12.12 14.00 -4.46
C VAL A 43 -12.69 12.89 -5.33
N ILE A 44 -13.12 11.80 -4.71
CA ILE A 44 -14.00 10.76 -5.26
C ILE A 44 -15.04 10.36 -4.20
N THR A 45 -16.15 9.79 -4.66
CA THR A 45 -17.16 9.11 -3.83
C THR A 45 -17.16 7.62 -4.13
N THR A 46 -17.88 6.83 -3.33
CA THR A 46 -18.03 5.38 -3.58
C THR A 46 -18.83 5.07 -4.85
N SER A 47 -19.63 6.01 -5.34
CA SER A 47 -20.48 5.87 -6.54
C SER A 47 -19.94 6.55 -7.80
N ASP A 48 -18.84 7.33 -7.68
CA ASP A 48 -18.23 7.97 -8.85
C ASP A 48 -17.79 6.91 -9.87
N GLN A 49 -18.13 7.17 -11.14
CA GLN A 49 -17.72 6.36 -12.27
C GLN A 49 -16.63 7.11 -13.07
N ILE A 50 -15.43 6.56 -13.13
CA ILE A 50 -14.31 7.12 -13.90
C ILE A 50 -14.04 6.23 -15.11
N ARG A 51 -13.99 6.84 -16.29
CA ARG A 51 -13.78 6.12 -17.55
C ARG A 51 -12.30 5.86 -17.79
N CYS A 52 -11.93 4.58 -17.84
CA CYS A 52 -10.63 4.14 -18.33
C CYS A 52 -10.69 3.92 -19.85
N THR A 53 -9.89 4.67 -20.59
CA THR A 53 -9.71 4.50 -22.05
C THR A 53 -8.39 3.81 -22.40
N GLY A 54 -7.69 3.24 -21.41
CA GLY A 54 -6.36 2.67 -21.57
C GLY A 54 -5.22 3.68 -21.51
N ILE A 55 -5.49 4.97 -21.66
CA ILE A 55 -4.52 6.08 -21.57
C ILE A 55 -5.11 7.18 -20.69
N TYR A 56 -4.28 7.79 -19.84
CA TYR A 56 -4.62 8.96 -19.06
C TYR A 56 -4.15 10.22 -19.82
N ASN A 57 -5.10 11.06 -20.27
CA ASN A 57 -4.83 12.17 -21.18
C ASN A 57 -4.65 13.53 -20.49
N ASP A 58 -4.93 13.63 -19.17
CA ASP A 58 -4.98 14.91 -18.46
C ASP A 58 -3.60 15.44 -18.04
N ILE A 59 -2.53 14.70 -18.35
CA ILE A 59 -1.14 15.14 -18.15
C ILE A 59 -0.31 14.90 -19.41
N SER A 60 0.75 15.68 -19.60
CA SER A 60 1.52 15.75 -20.86
C SER A 60 2.16 14.43 -21.30
N ASN A 61 2.63 13.60 -20.34
CA ASN A 61 3.27 12.31 -20.63
C ASN A 61 2.29 11.17 -20.89
N LYS A 62 0.98 11.41 -20.79
CA LYS A 62 -0.11 10.47 -21.14
C LYS A 62 0.17 9.02 -20.71
N PRO A 63 0.33 8.74 -19.40
CA PRO A 63 0.69 7.41 -18.94
C PRO A 63 -0.41 6.39 -19.25
N LYS A 64 0.02 5.16 -19.56
CA LYS A 64 -0.87 4.07 -19.96
C LYS A 64 -1.38 3.28 -18.76
N CYS A 65 -2.62 2.81 -18.87
CA CYS A 65 -3.09 1.72 -18.02
C CYS A 65 -2.38 0.41 -18.41
N TRP A 66 -2.29 -0.52 -17.49
CA TRP A 66 -1.65 -1.81 -17.77
C TRP A 66 -2.39 -2.62 -18.86
N ILE A 67 -3.71 -2.39 -19.02
CA ILE A 67 -4.55 -3.08 -20.01
C ILE A 67 -4.40 -2.51 -21.43
N TYR A 68 -3.68 -1.38 -21.61
CA TYR A 68 -3.51 -0.76 -22.94
C TYR A 68 -2.96 -1.78 -23.96
N PRO A 69 -3.50 -1.85 -25.20
CA PRO A 69 -4.43 -0.90 -25.86
C PRO A 69 -5.91 -1.08 -25.52
N GLY A 70 -6.29 -2.05 -24.68
CA GLY A 70 -7.63 -2.19 -24.18
C GLY A 70 -8.02 -1.12 -23.15
N SER A 71 -9.21 -1.27 -22.55
CA SER A 71 -9.73 -0.38 -21.53
C SER A 71 -10.57 -1.15 -20.51
N HIS A 72 -10.68 -0.64 -19.25
CA HIS A 72 -11.61 -1.21 -18.27
C HIS A 72 -13.03 -0.67 -18.44
N GLY A 73 -13.21 0.44 -19.15
CA GLY A 73 -14.52 1.10 -19.28
C GLY A 73 -14.78 2.02 -18.09
N LEU A 74 -15.99 1.97 -17.54
CA LEU A 74 -16.39 2.73 -16.36
C LEU A 74 -16.14 1.89 -15.10
N ASP A 75 -15.35 2.43 -14.18
CA ASP A 75 -15.07 1.81 -12.88
C ASP A 75 -15.50 2.75 -11.75
N ASN A 76 -16.14 2.24 -10.71
CA ASN A 76 -16.17 2.85 -9.39
C ASN A 76 -14.90 2.46 -8.59
N VAL A 77 -14.75 2.95 -7.36
CA VAL A 77 -13.54 2.69 -6.55
C VAL A 77 -13.32 1.19 -6.27
N SER A 78 -14.37 0.42 -6.02
CA SER A 78 -14.27 -1.03 -5.77
C SER A 78 -13.84 -1.79 -7.03
N GLU A 79 -14.42 -1.45 -8.17
CA GLU A 79 -14.07 -2.02 -9.47
C GLU A 79 -12.65 -1.64 -9.88
N ALA A 80 -12.25 -0.38 -9.66
CA ALA A 80 -10.88 0.08 -9.92
C ALA A 80 -9.83 -0.62 -9.05
N ILE A 81 -10.17 -1.02 -7.81
CA ILE A 81 -9.31 -1.86 -6.96
C ILE A 81 -9.24 -3.27 -7.54
N ARG A 82 -10.38 -3.88 -7.91
CA ARG A 82 -10.48 -5.20 -8.56
C ARG A 82 -9.59 -5.26 -9.79
N ASP A 83 -9.79 -4.34 -10.71
CA ASP A 83 -9.15 -4.32 -12.03
C ASP A 83 -7.75 -3.69 -11.99
N SER A 84 -7.34 -3.21 -10.82
CA SER A 84 -6.08 -2.49 -10.67
C SER A 84 -5.92 -1.35 -11.69
N CYS A 85 -7.00 -0.61 -11.98
CA CYS A 85 -7.07 0.40 -13.03
C CYS A 85 -6.12 1.58 -12.76
N ASN A 86 -5.07 1.74 -13.57
CA ASN A 86 -4.15 2.86 -13.40
C ASN A 86 -4.82 4.21 -13.70
N VAL A 87 -5.66 4.28 -14.74
CA VAL A 87 -6.32 5.54 -15.13
C VAL A 87 -7.19 6.08 -14.01
N PHE A 88 -7.94 5.20 -13.31
CA PHE A 88 -8.71 5.62 -12.13
C PHE A 88 -7.80 6.28 -11.09
N PHE A 89 -6.70 5.63 -10.73
CA PHE A 89 -5.81 6.14 -9.67
C PHE A 89 -4.94 7.31 -10.13
N TYR A 90 -4.62 7.45 -11.42
CA TYR A 90 -4.06 8.69 -11.97
C TYR A 90 -5.02 9.87 -11.79
N THR A 91 -6.32 9.63 -12.03
CA THR A 91 -7.36 10.65 -11.79
C THR A 91 -7.43 11.03 -10.32
N VAL A 92 -7.37 10.06 -9.41
CA VAL A 92 -7.32 10.33 -7.95
C VAL A 92 -6.10 11.19 -7.61
N GLY A 93 -4.89 10.82 -8.04
CA GLY A 93 -3.67 11.57 -7.79
C GLY A 93 -3.73 13.00 -8.34
N ASN A 94 -4.30 13.17 -9.54
CA ASN A 94 -4.51 14.47 -10.15
C ASN A 94 -5.51 15.34 -9.36
N ARG A 95 -6.65 14.77 -8.97
CA ARG A 95 -7.67 15.47 -8.17
C ARG A 95 -7.14 15.85 -6.78
N LEU A 96 -6.33 15.01 -6.14
CA LEU A 96 -5.64 15.36 -4.88
C LEU A 96 -4.69 16.55 -5.08
N ALA A 97 -3.95 16.60 -6.20
CA ALA A 97 -3.08 17.72 -6.53
C ALA A 97 -3.85 19.03 -6.76
N GLN A 98 -5.12 18.97 -7.16
CA GLN A 98 -5.98 20.14 -7.40
C GLN A 98 -6.80 20.56 -6.16
N LYS A 99 -6.88 19.72 -5.12
CA LYS A 99 -7.82 19.84 -4.00
C LYS A 99 -7.81 21.21 -3.31
N LYS A 100 -6.63 21.79 -3.06
CA LYS A 100 -6.52 23.04 -2.27
C LYS A 100 -6.83 24.29 -3.08
N THR A 101 -6.50 24.33 -4.36
CA THR A 101 -6.48 25.56 -5.16
C THR A 101 -7.32 25.49 -6.43
N GLY A 102 -7.89 24.34 -6.74
CA GLY A 102 -8.55 24.09 -8.03
C GLY A 102 -7.58 23.94 -9.22
N SER A 103 -6.29 24.25 -9.00
CA SER A 103 -5.23 24.10 -10.00
C SER A 103 -4.25 23.02 -9.56
N TYR A 104 -3.67 22.33 -10.54
CA TYR A 104 -2.70 21.26 -10.28
C TYR A 104 -1.44 21.79 -9.57
N ASN A 105 -1.09 21.17 -8.46
CA ASN A 105 0.12 21.45 -7.69
C ASN A 105 0.68 20.15 -7.09
N ASP A 106 1.89 19.79 -7.46
CA ASP A 106 2.55 18.56 -7.00
C ASP A 106 2.61 18.46 -5.48
N ALA A 107 3.01 19.56 -4.79
CA ALA A 107 3.16 19.54 -3.34
C ALA A 107 1.84 19.23 -2.64
N ASN A 108 0.72 19.82 -3.10
CA ASN A 108 -0.60 19.54 -2.51
C ASN A 108 -1.00 18.06 -2.63
N GLY A 109 -0.76 17.47 -3.80
CA GLY A 109 -1.06 16.04 -4.02
C GLY A 109 -0.16 15.13 -3.21
N ILE A 110 1.12 15.44 -3.12
CA ILE A 110 2.09 14.68 -2.33
C ILE A 110 1.78 14.79 -0.84
N ASP A 111 1.49 15.98 -0.31
CA ASP A 111 1.13 16.17 1.10
C ASP A 111 -0.06 15.29 1.50
N LEU A 112 -1.09 15.21 0.66
CA LEU A 112 -2.25 14.37 0.92
C LEU A 112 -1.92 12.88 0.82
N ILE A 113 -1.16 12.44 -0.18
CA ILE A 113 -0.70 11.05 -0.29
C ILE A 113 0.14 10.67 0.94
N GLN A 114 1.07 11.53 1.38
CA GLN A 114 1.90 11.30 2.56
C GLN A 114 1.05 11.25 3.84
N LYS A 115 0.05 12.13 3.98
CA LYS A 115 -0.89 12.11 5.12
C LYS A 115 -1.54 10.73 5.30
N TYR A 116 -2.09 10.15 4.23
CA TYR A 116 -2.76 8.85 4.31
C TYR A 116 -1.79 7.67 4.38
N ALA A 117 -0.61 7.77 3.78
CA ALA A 117 0.46 6.82 3.99
C ALA A 117 0.95 6.80 5.44
N HIS A 118 1.00 7.98 6.12
CA HIS A 118 1.32 8.12 7.54
C HIS A 118 0.27 7.46 8.44
N ILE A 119 -1.02 7.68 8.15
CA ILE A 119 -2.11 7.02 8.89
C ILE A 119 -1.95 5.51 8.89
N TYR A 120 -1.55 4.92 7.77
CA TYR A 120 -1.22 3.50 7.67
C TYR A 120 0.19 3.13 8.17
N GLY A 121 0.99 4.08 8.61
CA GLY A 121 2.32 3.89 9.17
C GLY A 121 3.40 3.56 8.15
N LEU A 122 3.18 3.84 6.87
CA LEU A 122 4.13 3.49 5.79
C LEU A 122 5.45 4.30 5.83
N ASP A 123 5.48 5.44 6.50
CA ASP A 123 6.69 6.27 6.72
C ASP A 123 7.40 5.98 8.05
N GLN A 124 6.91 4.99 8.81
CA GLN A 124 7.38 4.65 10.14
C GLN A 124 7.92 3.21 10.19
N LYS A 125 8.85 2.95 11.12
CA LYS A 125 9.20 1.58 11.49
C LYS A 125 8.00 0.90 12.14
N THR A 126 7.91 -0.42 12.01
CA THR A 126 6.75 -1.17 12.49
C THR A 126 6.73 -1.40 14.00
N GLY A 127 7.88 -1.22 14.67
CA GLY A 127 8.01 -1.44 16.12
C GLY A 127 8.72 -2.74 16.49
N LEU A 128 9.11 -3.57 15.53
CA LEU A 128 9.86 -4.80 15.78
C LEU A 128 11.16 -4.51 16.53
N GLU A 129 11.54 -5.38 17.47
CA GLU A 129 12.74 -5.29 18.30
C GLU A 129 14.02 -5.64 17.53
N ILE A 130 13.92 -5.95 16.24
CA ILE A 130 15.04 -6.25 15.35
C ILE A 130 15.30 -5.09 14.38
N SER A 131 16.45 -5.14 13.70
CA SER A 131 16.83 -4.11 12.72
C SER A 131 15.82 -4.01 11.59
N GLU A 132 15.32 -2.80 11.37
CA GLU A 132 14.36 -2.47 10.31
C GLU A 132 14.82 -1.22 9.56
N SER A 133 14.81 -1.28 8.22
CA SER A 133 15.06 -0.13 7.36
C SER A 133 13.85 0.81 7.33
N LYS A 134 14.10 2.11 7.40
CA LYS A 134 13.03 3.10 7.27
C LYS A 134 12.50 3.11 5.83
N SER A 135 11.20 2.95 5.67
CA SER A 135 10.48 3.09 4.42
C SER A 135 10.40 4.55 3.96
N SER A 136 10.14 4.78 2.67
CA SER A 136 10.03 6.12 2.08
C SER A 136 8.72 6.24 1.31
N VAL A 137 7.92 7.24 1.67
CA VAL A 137 6.74 7.65 0.90
C VAL A 137 7.18 8.60 -0.21
N ALA A 138 6.49 8.57 -1.34
CA ALA A 138 6.79 9.43 -2.49
C ALA A 138 6.87 10.93 -2.12
N THR A 139 7.82 11.63 -2.74
CA THR A 139 8.08 13.06 -2.52
C THR A 139 7.77 13.92 -3.74
N LYS A 140 7.35 13.30 -4.86
CA LYS A 140 7.12 13.96 -6.15
C LYS A 140 6.14 13.17 -7.01
N TYR A 141 5.60 13.83 -8.04
CA TYR A 141 4.73 13.21 -9.05
C TYR A 141 3.51 12.51 -8.48
N PRO A 142 2.53 13.24 -7.90
CA PRO A 142 1.39 12.66 -7.20
C PRO A 142 0.56 11.69 -8.06
N VAL A 143 0.45 11.92 -9.36
CA VAL A 143 -0.23 11.03 -10.31
C VAL A 143 0.45 9.65 -10.35
N MET A 144 1.78 9.61 -10.42
CA MET A 144 2.55 8.35 -10.43
C MET A 144 2.63 7.75 -9.02
N ALA A 145 2.75 8.58 -7.99
CA ALA A 145 2.75 8.15 -6.59
C ALA A 145 1.46 7.42 -6.22
N ALA A 146 0.31 7.87 -6.76
CA ALA A 146 -0.99 7.28 -6.50
C ALA A 146 -1.14 5.81 -6.97
N ILE A 147 -0.29 5.35 -7.89
CA ILE A 147 -0.24 3.94 -8.31
C ILE A 147 0.93 3.17 -7.68
N GLY A 148 1.60 3.74 -6.67
CA GLY A 148 2.74 3.14 -5.98
C GLY A 148 4.05 3.16 -6.77
N GLN A 149 4.15 4.06 -7.75
CA GLN A 149 5.37 4.39 -8.47
C GLN A 149 6.01 5.67 -7.89
N SER A 150 6.81 6.40 -8.67
CA SER A 150 7.66 7.49 -8.19
C SER A 150 8.78 6.95 -7.28
N ASP A 151 9.06 7.61 -6.17
CA ASP A 151 10.10 7.22 -5.19
C ASP A 151 9.55 6.50 -3.95
N ASN A 152 8.34 5.92 -4.05
CA ASN A 152 7.80 5.02 -3.03
C ASN A 152 8.70 3.79 -2.84
N ASN A 153 9.08 3.48 -1.58
CA ASN A 153 9.97 2.36 -1.31
C ASN A 153 9.79 1.82 0.12
N TYR A 154 9.29 0.60 0.26
CA TYR A 154 8.83 0.03 1.52
C TYR A 154 9.44 -1.33 1.81
N THR A 155 9.63 -1.64 3.11
CA THR A 155 9.95 -2.99 3.55
C THR A 155 8.70 -3.89 3.49
N THR A 156 8.92 -5.20 3.35
CA THR A 156 7.80 -6.17 3.36
C THR A 156 7.01 -6.12 4.66
N VAL A 157 7.69 -5.92 5.80
CA VAL A 157 7.01 -5.81 7.10
C VAL A 157 6.17 -4.54 7.21
N ALA A 158 6.62 -3.41 6.63
CA ALA A 158 5.82 -2.19 6.57
C ALA A 158 4.56 -2.39 5.71
N LEU A 159 4.67 -3.07 4.57
CA LEU A 159 3.52 -3.42 3.73
C LEU A 159 2.58 -4.40 4.45
N SER A 160 3.10 -5.36 5.23
CA SER A 160 2.27 -6.26 6.05
C SER A 160 1.45 -5.47 7.08
N ARG A 161 2.08 -4.55 7.82
CA ARG A 161 1.38 -3.69 8.78
C ARG A 161 0.29 -2.85 8.12
N TYR A 162 0.61 -2.26 6.97
CA TYR A 162 -0.33 -1.49 6.18
C TYR A 162 -1.57 -2.31 5.77
N VAL A 163 -1.38 -3.51 5.23
CA VAL A 163 -2.50 -4.39 4.84
C VAL A 163 -3.34 -4.80 6.05
N THR A 164 -2.69 -5.08 7.19
CA THR A 164 -3.40 -5.34 8.46
C THR A 164 -4.23 -4.14 8.89
N ALA A 165 -3.69 -2.93 8.77
CA ALA A 165 -4.39 -1.70 9.11
C ALA A 165 -5.59 -1.42 8.20
N VAL A 166 -5.46 -1.66 6.89
CA VAL A 166 -6.59 -1.58 5.95
C VAL A 166 -7.69 -2.59 6.29
N ALA A 167 -7.31 -3.82 6.65
CA ALA A 167 -8.27 -4.89 6.92
C ALA A 167 -9.01 -4.73 8.25
N SER A 168 -8.38 -4.10 9.26
CA SER A 168 -8.90 -4.08 10.64
C SER A 168 -9.28 -2.69 11.16
N GLY A 169 -8.94 -1.61 10.46
CA GLY A 169 -9.03 -0.24 11.00
C GLY A 169 -8.05 0.02 12.15
N LYS A 170 -7.01 -0.82 12.32
CA LYS A 170 -6.07 -0.73 13.44
C LYS A 170 -4.62 -0.80 12.95
N LYS A 171 -3.85 0.24 13.22
CA LYS A 171 -2.41 0.29 12.95
C LYS A 171 -1.65 -0.32 14.13
N TYR A 172 -1.23 -1.57 14.02
CA TYR A 172 -0.51 -2.27 15.08
C TYR A 172 0.96 -1.85 15.18
N ASN A 173 1.45 -1.73 16.40
CA ASN A 173 2.88 -1.77 16.70
C ASN A 173 3.28 -3.25 16.77
N TYR A 174 4.15 -3.67 15.84
CA TYR A 174 4.57 -5.07 15.76
C TYR A 174 5.58 -5.39 16.86
N GLN A 175 5.52 -6.61 17.37
CA GLN A 175 6.42 -7.14 18.39
C GLN A 175 6.71 -8.62 18.10
N LEU A 176 7.90 -9.07 18.44
CA LEU A 176 8.31 -10.46 18.38
C LEU A 176 8.22 -11.13 19.76
N MET A 177 8.40 -10.34 20.83
CA MET A 177 8.31 -10.85 22.19
C MET A 177 6.86 -11.04 22.61
N ASP A 178 6.51 -12.29 22.97
CA ASP A 178 5.22 -12.60 23.62
C ASP A 178 5.33 -12.45 25.13
N ARG A 179 6.34 -13.13 25.75
CA ARG A 179 6.50 -13.15 27.20
C ARG A 179 7.93 -13.46 27.64
N ILE A 180 8.24 -13.08 28.85
CA ILE A 180 9.44 -13.51 29.59
C ILE A 180 9.01 -14.52 30.64
N VAL A 181 9.72 -15.63 30.73
CA VAL A 181 9.52 -16.65 31.75
C VAL A 181 10.77 -16.80 32.62
N ASP A 182 10.61 -17.21 33.88
CA ASP A 182 11.71 -17.59 34.75
C ASP A 182 12.19 -19.03 34.47
N ALA A 183 13.19 -19.49 35.24
CA ALA A 183 13.78 -20.82 35.07
C ALA A 183 12.77 -21.97 35.33
N SER A 184 11.66 -21.72 36.03
CA SER A 184 10.59 -22.68 36.28
C SER A 184 9.51 -22.71 35.18
N GLY A 185 9.63 -21.79 34.19
CA GLY A 185 8.62 -21.62 33.13
C GLY A 185 7.46 -20.69 33.50
N LYS A 186 7.47 -20.09 34.69
CA LYS A 186 6.45 -19.14 35.12
C LYS A 186 6.61 -17.81 34.40
N THR A 187 5.52 -17.27 33.86
CA THR A 187 5.51 -15.96 33.19
C THR A 187 5.83 -14.84 34.17
N VAL A 188 6.93 -14.13 33.94
CA VAL A 188 7.36 -12.93 34.68
C VAL A 188 6.74 -11.67 34.08
N LYS A 189 6.72 -11.60 32.74
CA LYS A 189 6.16 -10.46 32.01
C LYS A 189 5.51 -10.96 30.73
N LYS A 190 4.31 -10.48 30.42
CA LYS A 190 3.62 -10.70 29.15
C LYS A 190 3.47 -9.38 28.40
N TYR A 191 3.75 -9.41 27.10
CA TYR A 191 3.53 -8.28 26.21
C TYR A 191 2.14 -8.38 25.60
N LYS A 192 1.49 -7.24 25.40
CA LYS A 192 0.17 -7.16 24.77
C LYS A 192 0.32 -6.45 23.44
N ALA A 193 -0.51 -6.85 22.48
CA ALA A 193 -0.63 -6.10 21.23
C ALA A 193 -1.02 -4.64 21.52
N ASP A 194 -0.30 -3.72 20.90
CA ASP A 194 -0.54 -2.29 20.96
C ASP A 194 -0.90 -1.79 19.54
N TYR A 195 -1.88 -0.90 19.47
CA TYR A 195 -2.33 -0.37 18.18
C TYR A 195 -2.93 1.04 18.34
N GLU A 196 -2.88 1.78 17.25
CA GLU A 196 -3.62 3.01 17.05
C GLU A 196 -4.91 2.69 16.27
N ASP A 197 -6.06 3.14 16.76
CA ASP A 197 -7.32 3.01 16.06
C ASP A 197 -7.38 4.06 14.94
N ILE A 198 -7.59 3.63 13.72
CA ILE A 198 -7.68 4.46 12.51
C ILE A 198 -9.03 4.30 11.81
N SER A 199 -9.99 3.67 12.47
CA SER A 199 -11.32 3.40 11.89
C SER A 199 -12.06 4.67 11.48
N ASP A 200 -11.85 5.77 12.19
CA ASP A 200 -12.46 7.09 11.88
C ASP A 200 -11.89 7.76 10.60
N THR A 201 -10.88 7.15 9.96
CA THR A 201 -10.30 7.69 8.70
C THR A 201 -11.31 7.71 7.57
N LEU A 202 -12.20 6.75 7.53
CA LEU A 202 -13.26 6.59 6.54
C LEU A 202 -14.60 6.29 7.23
N THR A 203 -15.70 6.60 6.55
CA THR A 203 -17.02 6.12 6.97
C THR A 203 -17.16 4.62 6.72
N ASP A 204 -18.12 3.96 7.37
CA ASP A 204 -18.38 2.52 7.17
C ASP A 204 -18.60 2.17 5.69
N SER A 205 -19.37 2.97 4.96
CA SER A 205 -19.61 2.75 3.54
C SER A 205 -18.37 2.89 2.66
N GLN A 206 -17.41 3.75 3.06
CA GLN A 206 -16.14 3.90 2.37
C GLN A 206 -15.19 2.73 2.68
N TRP A 207 -15.15 2.25 3.93
CA TRP A 207 -14.46 1.02 4.30
C TRP A 207 -15.01 -0.18 3.55
N ASP A 208 -16.33 -0.33 3.48
CA ASP A 208 -17.01 -1.40 2.73
C ASP A 208 -16.64 -1.37 1.25
N ALA A 209 -16.53 -0.19 0.65
CA ALA A 209 -16.12 -0.06 -0.74
C ALA A 209 -14.68 -0.55 -0.99
N LEU A 210 -13.74 -0.23 -0.08
CA LEU A 210 -12.37 -0.73 -0.14
C LEU A 210 -12.32 -2.26 0.01
N HIS A 211 -12.96 -2.79 1.05
CA HIS A 211 -12.98 -4.21 1.35
C HIS A 211 -13.68 -5.01 0.24
N SER A 212 -14.79 -4.48 -0.31
CA SER A 212 -15.47 -5.08 -1.47
C SER A 212 -14.54 -5.18 -2.67
N GLY A 213 -13.82 -4.11 -3.00
CA GLY A 213 -12.83 -4.13 -4.08
C GLY A 213 -11.75 -5.19 -3.86
N MET A 214 -11.21 -5.30 -2.65
CA MET A 214 -10.22 -6.32 -2.29
C MET A 214 -10.79 -7.75 -2.36
N ARG A 215 -12.05 -7.95 -1.98
CA ARG A 215 -12.74 -9.23 -2.14
C ARG A 215 -12.92 -9.60 -3.61
N GLN A 216 -13.31 -8.64 -4.44
CA GLN A 216 -13.46 -8.83 -5.87
C GLN A 216 -12.15 -9.21 -6.56
N VAL A 217 -10.98 -8.66 -6.12
CA VAL A 217 -9.67 -9.10 -6.65
C VAL A 217 -9.49 -10.61 -6.49
N VAL A 218 -9.77 -11.14 -5.31
CA VAL A 218 -9.54 -12.57 -5.01
C VAL A 218 -10.57 -13.45 -5.70
N SER A 219 -11.81 -12.98 -5.85
CA SER A 219 -12.88 -13.74 -6.53
C SER A 219 -12.57 -14.03 -8.00
N THR A 220 -11.67 -13.27 -8.62
CA THR A 220 -11.23 -13.50 -10.01
C THR A 220 -10.07 -14.49 -10.12
N MET A 221 -9.56 -15.01 -9.01
CA MET A 221 -8.37 -15.87 -8.96
C MET A 221 -8.75 -17.32 -8.68
N ASP A 222 -8.57 -18.21 -9.65
CA ASP A 222 -8.91 -19.64 -9.55
C ASP A 222 -8.30 -20.32 -8.33
N ARG A 223 -7.08 -19.91 -7.95
CA ARG A 223 -6.34 -20.49 -6.80
C ARG A 223 -7.01 -20.29 -5.45
N PHE A 224 -7.97 -19.37 -5.34
CA PHE A 224 -8.74 -19.11 -4.13
C PHE A 224 -10.19 -19.61 -4.19
N GLN A 225 -10.57 -20.25 -5.29
CA GLN A 225 -11.89 -20.87 -5.40
C GLN A 225 -11.98 -22.06 -4.44
N GLY A 226 -13.09 -22.15 -3.72
CA GLY A 226 -13.31 -23.23 -2.74
C GLY A 226 -12.60 -23.08 -1.41
N PHE A 227 -11.99 -21.92 -1.11
CA PHE A 227 -11.45 -21.63 0.22
C PHE A 227 -12.60 -21.44 1.22
N ASP A 228 -12.56 -22.16 2.35
CA ASP A 228 -13.56 -22.05 3.42
C ASP A 228 -13.47 -20.70 4.16
N ILE A 229 -12.28 -20.11 4.18
CA ILE A 229 -12.02 -18.82 4.82
C ILE A 229 -12.09 -17.70 3.76
N PRO A 230 -12.87 -16.63 4.02
CA PRO A 230 -12.91 -15.48 3.13
C PRO A 230 -11.53 -14.79 3.02
N VAL A 231 -11.03 -14.68 1.78
CA VAL A 231 -9.75 -14.00 1.48
C VAL A 231 -10.04 -12.70 0.74
N ALA A 232 -9.30 -11.65 1.06
CA ALA A 232 -9.29 -10.38 0.34
C ALA A 232 -7.84 -9.96 0.06
N GLY A 233 -7.60 -9.22 -1.01
CA GLY A 233 -6.23 -8.85 -1.35
C GLY A 233 -6.13 -7.77 -2.40
N LYS A 234 -4.88 -7.36 -2.69
CA LYS A 234 -4.54 -6.49 -3.80
C LYS A 234 -3.27 -6.99 -4.46
N THR A 235 -3.32 -7.18 -5.77
CA THR A 235 -2.13 -7.52 -6.57
C THR A 235 -1.24 -6.30 -6.76
N GLY A 236 0.07 -6.52 -6.86
CA GLY A 236 1.04 -5.48 -7.14
C GLY A 236 2.07 -5.93 -8.17
N THR A 237 2.40 -5.03 -9.09
CA THR A 237 3.54 -5.14 -10.00
C THR A 237 4.29 -3.82 -9.92
N ALA A 238 5.56 -3.86 -9.55
CA ALA A 238 6.42 -2.69 -9.53
C ALA A 238 7.26 -2.66 -10.81
N GLN A 239 7.28 -1.52 -11.50
CA GLN A 239 8.22 -1.31 -12.59
C GLN A 239 9.58 -0.93 -12.00
N GLN A 240 10.62 -1.70 -12.32
CA GLN A 240 12.00 -1.35 -12.00
C GLN A 240 12.66 -0.74 -13.23
N THR A 241 13.29 0.42 -13.06
CA THR A 241 14.07 1.06 -14.13
C THR A 241 15.25 0.16 -14.49
N GLY A 242 15.35 -0.25 -15.76
CA GLY A 242 16.47 -1.04 -16.28
C GLY A 242 16.20 -2.54 -16.49
N HIS A 243 15.02 -3.04 -16.18
CA HIS A 243 14.59 -4.39 -16.57
C HIS A 243 13.39 -4.27 -17.51
N ALA A 244 13.58 -4.68 -18.78
CA ALA A 244 12.44 -4.92 -19.68
C ALA A 244 11.65 -6.13 -19.14
N ASN A 245 10.33 -5.94 -18.98
CA ASN A 245 9.41 -7.04 -18.72
C ASN A 245 9.21 -7.86 -19.99
#